data_7c5e59469e9ab123082cd8b0f460c8be
#
_entry.id   7c5e59469e9ab123082cd8b0f460c8be
#
_cell.length_a   1.000
_cell.length_b   1.000
_cell.length_c   1.000
_cell.angle_alpha   90.00
_cell.angle_beta   90.00
_cell.angle_gamma   90.00
#
_symmetry.space_group_name_H-M   'P 1'
#
loop_
_entity.id
_entity.type
_entity.pdbx_description
1 polymer ?
#
loop_
_entity_poly.entity_id
_entity_poly.type
_entity_poly.pdbx_seq_one_letter_code
_entity_poly.pdbx_strand_id
1 'polypeptide(L)'
;EVNLMLSSSCEICEIDLKKSFYEDKYFQTYVKNKDWVENFIQTSTKQKTTYSISIKKPIFKVNNNIYYDEDFKQFFMPKKLNLPTLFVPKDDWKGVVLKQAKLIKNNIENLKSLNYSNLSGWKIVTDKVIVKIGKSDIDERLKLLKKITNNLKQSNLNVINLDLRYQQGYVLKI
;
A
#
# COMPACT_ATOMS: atom_id res chain seq x y z
N GLU A 1 -17.24 -25.50 21.92
CA GLU A 1 -16.05 -25.31 21.09
C GLU A 1 -16.01 -23.86 20.57
N VAL A 2 -14.84 -23.24 20.61
CA VAL A 2 -14.65 -21.88 20.13
C VAL A 2 -13.60 -21.86 19.04
N ASN A 3 -13.94 -21.22 17.91
CA ASN A 3 -13.07 -21.09 16.75
C ASN A 3 -12.79 -19.62 16.38
N LEU A 4 -11.54 -19.33 16.04
CA LEU A 4 -11.10 -18.05 15.53
C LEU A 4 -10.72 -18.20 14.05
N MET A 5 -11.32 -17.37 13.19
CA MET A 5 -11.04 -17.34 11.75
C MET A 5 -10.61 -15.95 11.33
N LEU A 6 -9.46 -15.84 10.68
CA LEU A 6 -8.92 -14.58 10.12
C LEU A 6 -9.06 -14.60 8.60
N SER A 7 -9.42 -13.45 8.00
CA SER A 7 -9.58 -13.32 6.54
C SER A 7 -8.27 -13.38 5.75
N SER A 8 -7.13 -13.21 6.43
CA SER A 8 -5.79 -13.30 5.83
C SER A 8 -4.80 -13.85 6.85
N SER A 9 -3.69 -14.42 6.36
CA SER A 9 -2.62 -14.95 7.21
C SER A 9 -1.85 -13.84 7.91
N CYS A 10 -2.07 -13.67 9.21
CA CYS A 10 -1.32 -12.77 10.08
C CYS A 10 -1.07 -13.48 11.40
N GLU A 11 0.01 -14.23 11.47
CA GLU A 11 0.38 -15.02 12.65
C GLU A 11 0.48 -14.17 13.93
N ILE A 12 1.10 -12.99 13.83
CA ILE A 12 1.24 -12.06 14.98
C ILE A 12 -0.15 -11.55 15.42
N CYS A 13 -1.06 -11.26 14.47
CA CYS A 13 -2.44 -10.87 14.78
C CYS A 13 -3.19 -12.02 15.47
N GLU A 14 -2.99 -13.23 15.01
CA GLU A 14 -3.62 -14.42 15.58
C GLU A 14 -3.14 -14.69 17.01
N ILE A 15 -1.83 -14.55 17.27
CA ILE A 15 -1.25 -14.69 18.61
C ILE A 15 -1.80 -13.61 19.55
N ASP A 16 -1.87 -12.34 19.09
CA ASP A 16 -2.42 -11.23 19.88
C ASP A 16 -3.88 -11.48 20.25
N LEU A 17 -4.68 -11.95 19.31
CA LEU A 17 -6.09 -12.29 19.56
C LEU A 17 -6.26 -13.50 20.46
N LYS A 18 -5.47 -14.56 20.29
CA LYS A 18 -5.55 -15.76 21.13
C LYS A 18 -5.24 -15.47 22.59
N LYS A 19 -4.24 -14.64 22.89
CA LYS A 19 -3.94 -14.22 24.25
C LYS A 19 -5.15 -13.56 24.91
N SER A 20 -5.76 -12.60 24.26
CA SER A 20 -6.93 -11.88 24.77
C SER A 20 -8.17 -12.77 24.88
N PHE A 21 -8.28 -13.74 24.01
CA PHE A 21 -9.39 -14.69 24.00
C PHE A 21 -9.47 -15.54 25.25
N TYR A 22 -8.34 -15.96 25.80
CA TYR A 22 -8.28 -16.76 27.03
C TYR A 22 -8.38 -15.95 28.32
N GLU A 23 -8.10 -14.65 28.25
CA GLU A 23 -7.96 -13.78 29.42
C GLU A 23 -9.13 -12.80 29.62
N ASP A 24 -9.96 -12.55 28.59
CA ASP A 24 -10.90 -11.44 28.58
C ASP A 24 -12.33 -11.83 28.20
N LYS A 25 -13.27 -11.67 29.17
CA LYS A 25 -14.71 -11.78 28.89
C LYS A 25 -15.23 -10.67 27.95
N TYR A 26 -14.44 -9.65 27.66
CA TYR A 26 -14.73 -8.54 26.75
C TYR A 26 -14.04 -8.68 25.39
N PHE A 27 -13.75 -9.89 24.95
CA PHE A 27 -13.04 -10.17 23.70
C PHE A 27 -13.58 -9.41 22.49
N GLN A 28 -14.89 -9.26 22.35
CA GLN A 28 -15.49 -8.48 21.26
C GLN A 28 -15.05 -7.02 21.27
N THR A 29 -15.05 -6.38 22.45
CA THR A 29 -14.60 -4.98 22.63
C THR A 29 -13.12 -4.87 22.33
N TYR A 30 -12.33 -5.83 22.79
CA TYR A 30 -10.89 -5.89 22.52
C TYR A 30 -10.61 -5.95 21.01
N VAL A 31 -11.26 -6.84 20.28
CA VAL A 31 -11.08 -7.00 18.82
C VAL A 31 -11.51 -5.75 18.07
N LYS A 32 -12.67 -5.17 18.40
CA LYS A 32 -13.19 -3.96 17.76
C LYS A 32 -12.29 -2.72 17.93
N ASN A 33 -11.48 -2.69 18.99
CA ASN A 33 -10.54 -1.61 19.26
C ASN A 33 -9.19 -1.78 18.55
N LYS A 34 -8.98 -2.85 17.78
CA LYS A 34 -7.75 -3.03 16.99
C LYS A 34 -7.83 -2.28 15.68
N ASP A 35 -6.89 -1.38 15.45
CA ASP A 35 -6.81 -0.54 14.24
C ASP A 35 -6.81 -1.34 12.93
N TRP A 36 -6.22 -2.53 12.95
CA TRP A 36 -6.08 -3.41 11.79
C TRP A 36 -7.30 -4.30 11.52
N VAL A 37 -8.29 -4.29 12.41
CA VAL A 37 -9.56 -5.00 12.18
C VAL A 37 -10.47 -4.15 11.31
N GLU A 38 -10.97 -4.75 10.24
CA GLU A 38 -11.95 -4.14 9.35
C GLU A 38 -13.36 -4.49 9.79
N ASN A 39 -13.60 -5.78 10.07
CA ASN A 39 -14.91 -6.28 10.48
C ASN A 39 -14.78 -7.44 11.45
N PHE A 40 -15.81 -7.62 12.28
CA PHE A 40 -15.92 -8.68 13.26
C PHE A 40 -17.33 -9.25 13.26
N ILE A 41 -17.44 -10.58 13.07
CA ILE A 41 -18.70 -11.31 13.08
C ILE A 41 -18.60 -12.46 14.07
N GLN A 42 -19.56 -12.56 14.97
CA GLN A 42 -19.73 -13.72 15.85
C GLN A 42 -20.93 -14.54 15.41
N THR A 43 -20.73 -15.84 15.24
CA THR A 43 -21.79 -16.79 14.98
C THR A 43 -21.79 -17.83 16.08
N SER A 44 -22.93 -18.03 16.77
CA SER A 44 -23.05 -19.00 17.85
C SER A 44 -24.14 -20.01 17.54
N THR A 45 -23.81 -21.28 17.78
CA THR A 45 -24.75 -22.40 17.80
C THR A 45 -24.77 -23.04 19.21
N LYS A 46 -25.63 -24.01 19.46
CA LYS A 46 -25.69 -24.70 20.78
C LYS A 46 -24.35 -25.34 21.19
N GLN A 47 -23.49 -25.67 20.23
CA GLN A 47 -22.25 -26.43 20.47
C GLN A 47 -20.97 -25.68 20.12
N LYS A 48 -21.09 -24.57 19.37
CA LYS A 48 -19.93 -23.92 18.81
C LYS A 48 -20.12 -22.38 18.65
N THR A 49 -19.14 -21.62 19.06
CA THR A 49 -19.04 -20.19 18.76
C THR A 49 -17.88 -19.96 17.81
N THR A 50 -18.11 -19.27 16.72
CA THR A 50 -17.09 -18.90 15.72
C THR A 50 -16.97 -17.38 15.65
N TYR A 51 -15.76 -16.88 15.75
CA TYR A 51 -15.39 -15.49 15.55
C TYR A 51 -14.70 -15.35 14.20
N SER A 52 -15.33 -14.62 13.28
CA SER A 52 -14.78 -14.29 11.97
C SER A 52 -14.29 -12.85 11.97
N ILE A 53 -13.00 -12.64 11.72
CA ILE A 53 -12.35 -11.33 11.79
C ILE A 53 -11.75 -11.00 10.43
N SER A 54 -12.23 -9.93 9.82
CA SER A 54 -11.65 -9.38 8.60
C SER A 54 -10.54 -8.40 8.96
N ILE A 55 -9.39 -8.55 8.30
CA ILE A 55 -8.20 -7.70 8.49
C ILE A 55 -8.19 -6.67 7.37
N LYS A 56 -7.94 -5.39 7.71
CA LYS A 56 -7.76 -4.31 6.75
C LYS A 56 -6.65 -4.64 5.76
N LYS A 57 -6.88 -4.31 4.51
CA LYS A 57 -5.94 -4.56 3.43
C LYS A 57 -5.02 -3.35 3.23
N PRO A 58 -3.75 -3.43 3.65
CA PRO A 58 -2.82 -2.32 3.47
C PRO A 58 -2.38 -2.22 2.01
N ILE A 59 -2.32 -1.00 1.47
CA ILE A 59 -1.88 -0.73 0.10
C ILE A 59 -0.55 0.00 0.03
N PHE A 60 -0.27 0.89 0.97
CA PHE A 60 0.98 1.62 1.08
C PHE A 60 1.48 1.63 2.52
N LYS A 61 2.78 1.74 2.67
CA LYS A 61 3.44 1.96 3.94
C LYS A 61 3.60 3.46 4.19
N VAL A 62 3.35 3.90 5.42
CA VAL A 62 3.66 5.26 5.90
C VAL A 62 5.03 5.26 6.59
N ASN A 63 5.17 4.37 7.57
CA ASN A 63 6.40 4.10 8.33
C ASN A 63 6.40 2.65 8.83
N ASN A 64 7.22 2.31 9.79
CA ASN A 64 7.49 0.91 10.18
C ASN A 64 6.25 0.01 10.34
N ASN A 65 5.21 0.47 11.04
CA ASN A 65 4.03 -0.35 11.33
C ASN A 65 2.71 0.38 11.04
N ILE A 66 2.79 1.56 10.39
CA ILE A 66 1.62 2.33 9.96
C ILE A 66 1.46 2.21 8.46
N TYR A 67 0.24 1.90 8.03
CA TYR A 67 -0.13 1.65 6.65
C TYR A 67 -1.34 2.47 6.24
N TYR A 68 -1.54 2.61 4.94
CA TYR A 68 -2.78 3.11 4.34
C TYR A 68 -3.62 1.95 3.82
N ASP A 69 -4.91 1.97 4.10
CA ASP A 69 -5.90 1.11 3.47
C ASP A 69 -6.33 1.63 2.09
N GLU A 70 -7.31 0.99 1.47
CA GLU A 70 -7.82 1.36 0.15
C GLU A 70 -8.49 2.74 0.11
N ASP A 71 -8.95 3.23 1.25
CA ASP A 71 -9.52 4.57 1.42
C ASP A 71 -8.49 5.62 1.85
N PHE A 72 -7.20 5.24 1.91
CA PHE A 72 -6.09 6.05 2.42
C PHE A 72 -6.23 6.48 3.89
N LYS A 73 -6.97 5.72 4.68
CA LYS A 73 -6.97 5.87 6.13
C LYS A 73 -5.75 5.17 6.70
N GLN A 74 -5.08 5.84 7.64
CA GLN A 74 -3.95 5.25 8.32
C GLN A 74 -4.44 4.28 9.39
N PHE A 75 -3.73 3.15 9.52
CA PHE A 75 -3.95 2.20 10.60
C PHE A 75 -2.64 1.53 11.00
N PHE A 76 -2.57 1.12 12.26
CA PHE A 76 -1.46 0.33 12.78
C PHE A 76 -1.68 -1.15 12.48
N MET A 77 -0.62 -1.86 12.07
CA MET A 77 -0.62 -3.31 11.92
C MET A 77 0.59 -3.90 12.63
N PRO A 78 0.44 -4.92 13.48
CA PRO A 78 1.56 -5.48 14.24
C PRO A 78 2.60 -6.17 13.33
N LYS A 79 2.20 -6.61 12.15
CA LYS A 79 3.06 -7.27 11.17
C LYS A 79 3.74 -6.24 10.26
N LYS A 80 5.06 -6.35 10.10
CA LYS A 80 5.79 -5.61 9.07
C LYS A 80 5.51 -6.22 7.69
N LEU A 81 5.04 -5.38 6.77
CA LEU A 81 4.77 -5.77 5.39
C LEU A 81 5.74 -5.06 4.45
N ASN A 82 6.15 -5.78 3.41
CA ASN A 82 6.97 -5.21 2.34
C ASN A 82 6.06 -4.54 1.30
N LEU A 83 5.63 -3.32 1.60
CA LEU A 83 4.80 -2.50 0.74
C LEU A 83 5.54 -1.21 0.35
N PRO A 84 5.22 -0.63 -0.81
CA PRO A 84 5.81 0.65 -1.21
C PRO A 84 5.43 1.75 -0.22
N THR A 85 6.39 2.62 0.07
CA THR A 85 6.17 3.77 0.95
C THR A 85 5.56 4.93 0.14
N LEU A 86 4.52 5.56 0.68
CA LEU A 86 3.88 6.72 0.10
C LEU A 86 4.23 7.98 0.89
N PHE A 87 4.84 8.96 0.21
CA PHE A 87 5.15 10.29 0.74
C PHE A 87 4.32 11.33 -0.01
N VAL A 88 3.29 11.86 0.64
CA VAL A 88 2.46 12.97 0.15
C VAL A 88 2.37 14.00 1.27
N PRO A 89 2.68 15.28 1.03
CA PRO A 89 2.47 16.33 2.01
C PRO A 89 1.01 16.39 2.47
N LYS A 90 0.76 16.65 3.75
CA LYS A 90 -0.62 16.65 4.31
C LYS A 90 -1.56 17.59 3.56
N ASP A 91 -1.06 18.75 3.13
CA ASP A 91 -1.86 19.75 2.41
C ASP A 91 -2.25 19.30 0.99
N ASP A 92 -1.59 18.27 0.46
CA ASP A 92 -1.79 17.72 -0.87
C ASP A 92 -2.66 16.45 -0.89
N TRP A 93 -3.23 16.07 0.23
CA TRP A 93 -4.13 14.92 0.37
C TRP A 93 -5.49 15.14 -0.29
N LYS A 94 -5.45 15.52 -1.55
CA LYS A 94 -6.64 15.70 -2.39
C LYS A 94 -6.95 14.38 -3.11
N GLY A 95 -8.23 14.12 -3.34
CA GLY A 95 -8.66 12.85 -3.96
C GLY A 95 -8.00 12.56 -5.30
N VAL A 96 -7.58 13.59 -6.06
CA VAL A 96 -6.85 13.43 -7.34
C VAL A 96 -5.47 12.82 -7.10
N VAL A 97 -4.69 13.34 -6.14
CA VAL A 97 -3.33 12.85 -5.84
C VAL A 97 -3.37 11.39 -5.37
N LEU A 98 -4.33 11.06 -4.50
CA LEU A 98 -4.47 9.70 -4.00
C LEU A 98 -4.92 8.70 -5.09
N LYS A 99 -5.81 9.13 -6.00
CA LYS A 99 -6.17 8.32 -7.18
C LYS A 99 -4.97 8.07 -8.09
N GLN A 100 -4.14 9.09 -8.31
CA GLN A 100 -2.89 8.96 -9.07
C GLN A 100 -1.91 7.99 -8.40
N ALA A 101 -1.77 8.03 -7.07
CA ALA A 101 -0.93 7.08 -6.33
C ALA A 101 -1.37 5.62 -6.55
N LYS A 102 -2.68 5.35 -6.48
CA LYS A 102 -3.23 4.01 -6.79
C LYS A 102 -2.95 3.60 -8.24
N LEU A 103 -3.16 4.51 -9.18
CA LEU A 103 -2.90 4.27 -10.59
C LEU A 103 -1.43 3.92 -10.85
N ILE A 104 -0.50 4.70 -10.30
CA ILE A 104 0.93 4.45 -10.43
C ILE A 104 1.30 3.09 -9.82
N LYS A 105 0.82 2.81 -8.60
CA LYS A 105 1.08 1.53 -7.93
C LYS A 105 0.64 0.33 -8.78
N ASN A 106 -0.52 0.43 -9.43
CA ASN A 106 -1.08 -0.66 -10.23
C ASN A 106 -0.35 -0.87 -11.57
N ASN A 107 0.43 0.12 -12.02
CA ASN A 107 1.15 0.08 -13.29
C ASN A 107 2.67 -0.13 -13.16
N ILE A 108 3.21 -0.08 -11.94
CA ILE A 108 4.66 -0.16 -11.70
C ILE A 108 4.97 -1.39 -10.86
N GLU A 109 5.72 -2.30 -11.45
CA GLU A 109 6.30 -3.45 -10.75
C GLU A 109 7.50 -3.02 -9.89
N ASN A 110 7.75 -3.76 -8.80
CA ASN A 110 8.89 -3.52 -7.89
C ASN A 110 8.99 -2.08 -7.37
N LEU A 111 7.82 -1.45 -7.16
CA LEU A 111 7.71 -0.12 -6.58
C LEU A 111 8.22 -0.12 -5.14
N LYS A 112 9.22 0.73 -4.82
CA LYS A 112 9.72 0.94 -3.45
C LYS A 112 9.09 2.13 -2.78
N SER A 113 8.99 3.25 -3.48
CA SER A 113 8.32 4.43 -2.94
C SER A 113 7.73 5.32 -4.02
N LEU A 114 6.68 6.03 -3.62
CA LEU A 114 6.07 7.13 -4.35
C LEU A 114 6.23 8.41 -3.54
N ASN A 115 6.75 9.44 -4.17
CA ASN A 115 6.94 10.75 -3.55
C ASN A 115 6.22 11.80 -4.41
N TYR A 116 5.27 12.51 -3.83
CA TYR A 116 4.61 13.63 -4.47
C TYR A 116 5.07 14.95 -3.89
N SER A 117 5.25 15.95 -4.74
CA SER A 117 5.43 17.32 -4.31
C SER A 117 4.65 18.28 -5.22
N ASN A 118 4.17 19.38 -4.64
CA ASN A 118 3.47 20.44 -5.38
C ASN A 118 4.34 21.11 -6.44
N LEU A 119 5.66 21.10 -6.28
CA LEU A 119 6.58 21.73 -7.24
C LEU A 119 6.87 20.80 -8.42
N SER A 120 7.20 19.54 -8.18
CA SER A 120 7.74 18.64 -9.19
C SER A 120 6.81 17.48 -9.59
N GLY A 121 5.70 17.29 -8.87
CA GLY A 121 4.80 16.15 -9.07
C GLY A 121 5.38 14.85 -8.55
N TRP A 122 5.07 13.76 -9.21
CA TRP A 122 5.42 12.41 -8.81
C TRP A 122 6.86 12.03 -9.14
N LYS A 123 7.54 11.47 -8.15
CA LYS A 123 8.79 10.73 -8.25
C LYS A 123 8.53 9.28 -7.83
N ILE A 124 8.81 8.35 -8.72
CA ILE A 124 8.67 6.92 -8.54
C ILE A 124 10.05 6.33 -8.29
N VAL A 125 10.20 5.52 -7.26
CA VAL A 125 11.44 4.81 -6.96
C VAL A 125 11.17 3.32 -7.04
N THR A 126 11.91 2.62 -7.88
CA THR A 126 11.91 1.16 -8.01
C THR A 126 13.24 0.58 -7.57
N ASP A 127 13.43 -0.73 -7.69
CA ASP A 127 14.71 -1.37 -7.43
C ASP A 127 15.83 -0.92 -8.38
N LYS A 128 15.48 -0.51 -9.59
CA LYS A 128 16.44 -0.28 -10.69
C LYS A 128 16.53 1.17 -11.11
N VAL A 129 15.42 1.90 -11.09
CA VAL A 129 15.35 3.23 -11.71
C VAL A 129 14.52 4.20 -10.87
N ILE A 130 14.92 5.46 -10.90
CA ILE A 130 14.15 6.59 -10.40
C ILE A 130 13.46 7.25 -11.58
N VAL A 131 12.13 7.39 -11.53
CA VAL A 131 11.34 8.00 -12.60
C VAL A 131 10.62 9.25 -12.09
N LYS A 132 10.73 10.36 -12.82
CA LYS A 132 9.97 11.59 -12.57
C LYS A 132 8.90 11.73 -13.66
N ILE A 133 7.63 11.74 -13.27
CA ILE A 133 6.51 11.80 -14.21
C ILE A 133 5.68 13.09 -14.12
N GLY A 134 5.99 13.99 -13.17
CA GLY A 134 5.25 15.26 -13.06
C GLY A 134 3.89 15.14 -12.42
N LYS A 135 2.99 16.09 -12.71
CA LYS A 135 1.68 16.25 -12.07
C LYS A 135 0.50 15.91 -12.97
N SER A 136 0.64 16.14 -14.27
CA SER A 136 -0.41 15.96 -15.28
C SER A 136 -0.13 14.75 -16.17
N ASP A 137 -1.18 14.33 -16.87
CA ASP A 137 -1.09 13.31 -17.93
C ASP A 137 -0.47 11.99 -17.45
N ILE A 138 -0.78 11.62 -16.20
CA ILE A 138 -0.15 10.48 -15.52
C ILE A 138 -0.34 9.19 -16.32
N ASP A 139 -1.53 8.94 -16.86
CA ASP A 139 -1.83 7.76 -17.69
C ASP A 139 -0.93 7.70 -18.94
N GLU A 140 -0.80 8.81 -19.65
CA GLU A 140 0.02 8.88 -20.87
C GLU A 140 1.49 8.69 -20.55
N ARG A 141 1.95 9.30 -19.46
CA ARG A 141 3.34 9.16 -19.00
C ARG A 141 3.65 7.74 -18.52
N LEU A 142 2.70 7.03 -17.92
CA LEU A 142 2.86 5.62 -17.57
C LEU A 142 2.91 4.73 -18.81
N LYS A 143 2.09 5.02 -19.83
CA LYS A 143 2.16 4.31 -21.13
C LYS A 143 3.52 4.55 -21.81
N LEU A 144 3.99 5.80 -21.82
CA LEU A 144 5.32 6.16 -22.35
C LEU A 144 6.44 5.45 -21.56
N LEU A 145 6.36 5.44 -20.23
CA LEU A 145 7.32 4.74 -19.37
C LEU A 145 7.41 3.25 -19.74
N LYS A 146 6.26 2.59 -19.94
CA LYS A 146 6.22 1.18 -20.32
C LYS A 146 6.89 0.94 -21.68
N LYS A 147 6.65 1.83 -22.64
CA LYS A 147 7.29 1.75 -23.99
C LYS A 147 8.81 1.92 -23.88
N ILE A 148 9.28 2.93 -23.14
CA ILE A 148 10.71 3.19 -22.93
C ILE A 148 11.38 2.00 -22.23
N THR A 149 10.76 1.48 -21.16
CA THR A 149 11.33 0.36 -20.39
C THR A 149 11.49 -0.91 -21.26
N ASN A 150 10.56 -1.15 -22.16
CA ASN A 150 10.66 -2.26 -23.10
C ASN A 150 11.82 -2.07 -24.10
N ASN A 151 11.99 -0.87 -24.63
CA ASN A 151 13.10 -0.54 -25.53
C ASN A 151 14.47 -0.63 -24.82
N LEU A 152 14.55 -0.15 -23.57
CA LEU A 152 15.77 -0.21 -22.77
C LEU A 152 16.19 -1.65 -22.44
N LYS A 153 15.23 -2.55 -22.20
CA LYS A 153 15.52 -3.98 -22.01
C LYS A 153 16.19 -4.61 -23.23
N GLN A 154 15.84 -4.14 -24.43
CA GLN A 154 16.45 -4.62 -25.69
C GLN A 154 17.86 -4.06 -25.94
N SER A 155 18.14 -2.86 -25.42
CA SER A 155 19.42 -2.16 -25.64
C SER A 155 20.48 -2.41 -24.59
N ASN A 156 20.22 -3.21 -23.56
CA ASN A 156 21.12 -3.49 -22.43
C ASN A 156 21.67 -2.24 -21.71
N LEU A 157 20.96 -1.11 -21.80
CA LEU A 157 21.36 0.13 -21.15
C LEU A 157 20.93 0.13 -19.67
N ASN A 158 21.89 0.47 -18.81
CA ASN A 158 21.66 0.55 -17.37
C ASN A 158 21.25 1.97 -16.99
N VAL A 159 19.94 2.27 -17.09
CA VAL A 159 19.38 3.60 -16.80
C VAL A 159 19.09 3.74 -15.31
N ILE A 160 19.69 4.76 -14.68
CA ILE A 160 19.53 5.06 -13.25
C ILE A 160 18.38 6.07 -13.00
N ASN A 161 18.23 7.06 -13.89
CA ASN A 161 17.19 8.07 -13.80
C ASN A 161 16.50 8.28 -15.14
N LEU A 162 15.16 8.44 -15.07
CA LEU A 162 14.31 8.76 -16.21
C LEU A 162 13.41 9.95 -15.85
N ASP A 163 13.51 11.03 -16.60
CA ASP A 163 12.67 12.21 -16.43
C ASP A 163 11.70 12.35 -17.61
N LEU A 164 10.41 12.14 -17.35
CA LEU A 164 9.32 12.19 -18.32
C LEU A 164 8.50 13.49 -18.22
N ARG A 165 8.96 14.51 -17.50
CA ARG A 165 8.20 15.75 -17.29
C ARG A 165 8.15 16.67 -18.50
N TYR A 166 9.00 16.42 -19.49
CA TYR A 166 9.07 17.22 -20.72
C TYR A 166 7.92 16.88 -21.66
N GLN A 167 7.40 17.90 -22.36
CA GLN A 167 6.31 17.71 -23.33
C GLN A 167 6.78 16.97 -24.59
N GLN A 168 8.01 17.22 -25.03
CA GLN A 168 8.58 16.66 -26.25
C GLN A 168 9.83 15.84 -25.90
N GLY A 169 9.61 14.64 -25.38
CA GLY A 169 10.71 13.72 -25.13
C GLY A 169 10.94 13.39 -23.65
N TYR A 170 12.10 12.83 -23.37
CA TYR A 170 12.51 12.42 -22.04
C TYR A 170 14.03 12.52 -21.88
N VAL A 171 14.48 12.57 -20.62
CA VAL A 171 15.92 12.60 -20.29
C VAL A 171 16.27 11.30 -19.58
N LEU A 172 17.34 10.65 -20.06
CA LEU A 172 17.94 9.48 -19.44
C LEU A 172 19.26 9.89 -18.77
N LYS A 173 19.51 9.32 -17.59
CA LYS A 173 20.84 9.29 -16.98
C LYS A 173 21.23 7.81 -16.79
N ILE A 174 22.33 7.44 -17.39
CA ILE A 174 22.96 6.14 -17.32
C ILE A 174 23.95 6.13 -16.16
#